data_8488317f3d4254620b9068badb7789a2
#
_entry.id   8488317f3d4254620b9068badb7789a2
#
_cell.length_a   1.000
_cell.length_b   1.000
_cell.length_c   1.000
_cell.angle_alpha   90.00
_cell.angle_beta   90.00
_cell.angle_gamma   90.00
#
_symmetry.space_group_name_H-M   'P 1'
#
loop_
_entity.id
_entity.type
_entity.pdbx_description
1 polymer ?
#
loop_
_entity_poly.entity_id
_entity_poly.type
_entity_poly.pdbx_seq_one_letter_code
_entity_poly.pdbx_strand_id
1 'polypeptide(L)'
;METIGQILQRLLSESAEKPLSERLQAVAARICAEAEMTPEERHRAAEQRAQAQCDSYNSTPGHLKDGYTIGTIQSDSTFVEGDGYDCKLCMNRGDTLHIRETPTGFYQYSVPCKCMGIRKSIWRLKRSGLENSIREYTFKRFEVKEQWQQKMVDMAHRYLAEGVRAGRWFYIGGQPGCGKTHVCTAVAGKLLYEMPVIYAVWPQISKKLKALVNDAEDYGNEVSKLQEIDVLYFDDFFKPVADSNGNRQPPTPADMKLAFEILNYRYINKKPTILSSEWYINELAEMDEATASRIAERCGEFSMMVGRDRSRNHRFSLSTVV
;
A
#
# COMPACT_ATOMS: atom_id res chain seq x y z
N MET A 1 -61.36 6.26 1.98
CA MET A 1 -60.06 5.84 2.56
C MET A 1 -59.31 7.10 2.94
N GLU A 2 -59.06 7.29 4.23
CA GLU A 2 -58.17 8.40 4.65
C GLU A 2 -56.79 8.26 3.98
N THR A 3 -56.26 9.35 3.48
CA THR A 3 -54.92 9.36 2.94
C THR A 3 -53.89 9.25 4.07
N ILE A 4 -52.68 8.75 3.81
CA ILE A 4 -51.61 8.66 4.77
C ILE A 4 -51.32 10.02 5.42
N GLY A 5 -51.45 11.11 4.65
CA GLY A 5 -51.33 12.49 5.15
C GLY A 5 -52.40 12.85 6.19
N GLN A 6 -53.67 12.46 5.99
CA GLN A 6 -54.77 12.68 6.94
C GLN A 6 -54.61 11.85 8.21
N ILE A 7 -54.14 10.61 8.08
CA ILE A 7 -53.81 9.76 9.26
C ILE A 7 -52.68 10.35 10.07
N LEU A 8 -51.63 10.85 9.43
CA LEU A 8 -50.51 11.51 10.11
C LEU A 8 -50.91 12.83 10.79
N GLN A 9 -51.74 13.65 10.14
CA GLN A 9 -52.29 14.87 10.77
C GLN A 9 -53.15 14.55 11.98
N ARG A 10 -53.97 13.50 11.94
CA ARG A 10 -54.76 13.04 13.08
C ARG A 10 -53.87 12.56 14.23
N LEU A 11 -52.87 11.71 13.93
CA LEU A 11 -51.91 11.25 14.93
C LEU A 11 -51.08 12.38 15.55
N LEU A 12 -50.77 13.41 14.79
CA LEU A 12 -50.13 14.63 15.29
C LEU A 12 -51.01 15.46 16.19
N SER A 13 -52.34 15.51 15.92
CA SER A 13 -53.31 16.23 16.75
C SER A 13 -53.71 15.47 18.04
N GLU A 14 -53.71 14.13 18.01
CA GLU A 14 -54.03 13.27 19.16
C GLU A 14 -52.84 13.12 20.14
N SER A 15 -51.61 13.45 19.73
CA SER A 15 -50.42 13.35 20.59
C SER A 15 -50.10 14.63 21.40
N ALA A 16 -51.08 15.47 21.72
CA ALA A 16 -50.89 16.73 22.41
C ALA A 16 -50.25 16.63 23.82
N GLU A 17 -50.01 15.45 24.34
CA GLU A 17 -49.39 15.23 25.67
C GLU A 17 -47.89 14.89 25.65
N LYS A 18 -47.26 14.67 24.47
CA LYS A 18 -45.80 14.55 24.37
C LYS A 18 -45.30 15.24 23.07
N PRO A 19 -44.42 16.23 23.17
CA PRO A 19 -43.86 16.85 21.94
C PRO A 19 -43.15 15.77 21.11
N LEU A 20 -43.62 15.56 19.89
CA LEU A 20 -42.90 14.76 18.89
C LEU A 20 -41.49 15.34 18.76
N SER A 21 -40.51 14.49 18.77
CA SER A 21 -39.12 14.95 18.53
C SER A 21 -39.07 15.72 17.19
N GLU A 22 -38.26 16.75 17.10
CA GLU A 22 -38.07 17.55 15.88
C GLU A 22 -37.86 16.68 14.62
N ARG A 23 -37.24 15.50 14.81
CA ARG A 23 -37.02 14.51 13.72
C ARG A 23 -38.32 13.94 13.18
N LEU A 24 -39.33 13.65 14.05
CA LEU A 24 -40.62 13.10 13.59
C LEU A 24 -41.45 14.19 12.92
N GLN A 25 -41.38 15.43 13.39
CA GLN A 25 -42.03 16.56 12.75
C GLN A 25 -41.46 16.83 11.34
N ALA A 26 -40.14 16.79 11.19
CA ALA A 26 -39.46 16.93 9.91
C ALA A 26 -39.84 15.79 8.93
N VAL A 27 -39.96 14.56 9.42
CA VAL A 27 -40.39 13.43 8.60
C VAL A 27 -41.84 13.57 8.14
N ALA A 28 -42.74 13.99 9.04
CA ALA A 28 -44.15 14.20 8.70
C ALA A 28 -44.33 15.32 7.67
N ALA A 29 -43.68 16.46 7.86
CA ALA A 29 -43.69 17.58 6.90
C ALA A 29 -43.18 17.16 5.51
N ARG A 30 -42.15 16.33 5.47
CA ARG A 30 -41.62 15.79 4.22
C ARG A 30 -42.61 14.89 3.51
N ILE A 31 -43.28 13.98 4.23
CA ILE A 31 -44.27 13.05 3.62
C ILE A 31 -45.44 13.85 3.05
N CYS A 32 -45.91 14.90 3.72
CA CYS A 32 -46.95 15.78 3.20
C CYS A 32 -46.51 16.50 1.91
N ALA A 33 -45.32 17.09 1.91
CA ALA A 33 -44.78 17.77 0.74
C ALA A 33 -44.56 16.80 -0.46
N GLU A 34 -44.10 15.59 -0.21
CA GLU A 34 -43.93 14.57 -1.27
C GLU A 34 -45.25 14.05 -1.86
N ALA A 35 -46.34 14.13 -1.10
CA ALA A 35 -47.67 13.73 -1.60
C ALA A 35 -48.20 14.66 -2.71
N GLU A 36 -47.77 15.92 -2.73
CA GLU A 36 -48.14 16.92 -3.73
C GLU A 36 -47.25 16.91 -4.98
N MET A 37 -46.13 16.21 -4.95
CA MET A 37 -45.17 16.14 -6.07
C MET A 37 -45.59 15.15 -7.15
N THR A 38 -45.19 15.43 -8.38
CA THR A 38 -45.24 14.46 -9.47
C THR A 38 -44.28 13.28 -9.25
N PRO A 39 -44.47 12.14 -9.89
CA PRO A 39 -43.52 11.01 -9.79
C PRO A 39 -42.07 11.36 -10.11
N GLU A 40 -41.85 12.22 -11.12
CA GLU A 40 -40.52 12.69 -11.53
C GLU A 40 -39.89 13.61 -10.49
N GLU A 41 -40.67 14.53 -9.91
CA GLU A 41 -40.21 15.41 -8.83
C GLU A 41 -39.86 14.61 -7.57
N ARG A 42 -40.66 13.61 -7.23
CA ARG A 42 -40.36 12.68 -6.11
C ARG A 42 -39.07 11.93 -6.33
N HIS A 43 -38.87 11.40 -7.54
CA HIS A 43 -37.65 10.69 -7.89
C HIS A 43 -36.42 11.58 -7.76
N ARG A 44 -36.46 12.79 -8.34
CA ARG A 44 -35.38 13.79 -8.23
C ARG A 44 -35.09 14.22 -6.79
N ALA A 45 -36.13 14.43 -6.00
CA ALA A 45 -35.99 14.78 -4.58
C ALA A 45 -35.38 13.63 -3.77
N ALA A 46 -35.69 12.38 -4.09
CA ALA A 46 -35.11 11.19 -3.47
C ALA A 46 -33.61 11.04 -3.84
N GLU A 47 -33.24 11.27 -5.09
CA GLU A 47 -31.87 11.30 -5.54
C GLU A 47 -31.04 12.36 -4.81
N GLN A 48 -31.54 13.61 -4.81
CA GLN A 48 -30.85 14.72 -4.15
C GLN A 48 -30.62 14.45 -2.65
N ARG A 49 -31.58 13.84 -1.96
CA ARG A 49 -31.44 13.49 -0.54
C ARG A 49 -30.41 12.38 -0.33
N ALA A 50 -30.47 11.35 -1.14
CA ALA A 50 -29.51 10.25 -1.07
C ALA A 50 -28.09 10.76 -1.35
N GLN A 51 -27.93 11.63 -2.34
CA GLN A 51 -26.65 12.28 -2.65
C GLN A 51 -26.18 13.18 -1.50
N ALA A 52 -27.04 14.05 -0.96
CA ALA A 52 -26.69 14.92 0.16
C ALA A 52 -26.24 14.14 1.41
N GLN A 53 -26.83 12.98 1.67
CA GLN A 53 -26.39 12.10 2.74
C GLN A 53 -24.99 11.50 2.46
N CYS A 54 -24.73 11.09 1.24
CA CYS A 54 -23.40 10.63 0.83
C CYS A 54 -22.35 11.74 0.95
N ASP A 55 -22.67 12.95 0.48
CA ASP A 55 -21.78 14.11 0.55
C ASP A 55 -21.47 14.49 2.00
N SER A 56 -22.50 14.51 2.86
CA SER A 56 -22.34 14.75 4.30
C SER A 56 -21.46 13.69 4.95
N TYR A 57 -21.67 12.41 4.63
CA TYR A 57 -20.83 11.32 5.10
C TYR A 57 -19.38 11.48 4.62
N ASN A 58 -19.18 11.71 3.32
CA ASN A 58 -17.87 11.79 2.71
C ASN A 58 -17.06 13.02 3.16
N SER A 59 -17.73 14.12 3.52
CA SER A 59 -17.09 15.35 4.01
C SER A 59 -16.83 15.38 5.51
N THR A 60 -17.48 14.49 6.27
CA THR A 60 -17.28 14.43 7.73
C THR A 60 -15.99 13.71 8.08
N PRO A 61 -15.08 14.31 8.87
CA PRO A 61 -13.88 13.64 9.33
C PRO A 61 -14.19 12.34 10.07
N GLY A 62 -13.50 11.28 9.71
CA GLY A 62 -13.59 9.98 10.37
C GLY A 62 -12.33 9.68 11.17
N HIS A 63 -12.45 8.73 12.09
CA HIS A 63 -11.34 8.16 12.83
C HIS A 63 -11.29 6.67 12.54
N LEU A 64 -10.22 6.24 11.84
CA LEU A 64 -9.94 4.83 11.68
C LEU A 64 -9.40 4.28 12.99
N LYS A 65 -9.84 3.09 13.38
CA LYS A 65 -9.31 2.34 14.52
C LYS A 65 -7.92 1.76 14.16
N ASP A 66 -7.19 1.31 15.15
CA ASP A 66 -5.96 0.50 15.00
C ASP A 66 -4.74 1.23 14.38
N GLY A 67 -4.55 2.51 14.69
CA GLY A 67 -3.36 3.25 14.29
C GLY A 67 -3.29 3.69 12.83
N TYR A 68 -4.41 3.62 12.10
CA TYR A 68 -4.50 4.08 10.70
C TYR A 68 -4.80 5.58 10.53
N THR A 69 -4.56 6.40 11.54
CA THR A 69 -4.79 7.86 11.49
C THR A 69 -3.54 8.66 11.86
N ILE A 70 -3.69 9.98 11.88
CA ILE A 70 -2.59 10.92 12.24
C ILE A 70 -2.15 10.79 13.72
N GLY A 71 -2.84 10.02 14.51
CA GLY A 71 -2.66 9.85 15.93
C GLY A 71 -3.86 10.35 16.71
N THR A 72 -4.28 9.60 17.70
CA THR A 72 -5.43 9.92 18.53
C THR A 72 -5.11 9.68 20.01
N ILE A 73 -5.68 10.51 20.87
CA ILE A 73 -5.71 10.23 22.30
C ILE A 73 -6.94 9.36 22.55
N GLN A 74 -6.73 8.17 23.12
CA GLN A 74 -7.82 7.27 23.50
C GLN A 74 -8.54 7.78 24.76
N SER A 75 -9.71 7.19 25.06
CA SER A 75 -10.51 7.57 26.23
C SER A 75 -9.81 7.35 27.57
N ASP A 76 -8.77 6.51 27.61
CA ASP A 76 -7.90 6.27 28.75
C ASP A 76 -6.68 7.20 28.81
N SER A 77 -6.64 8.26 27.98
CA SER A 77 -5.54 9.21 27.84
C SER A 77 -4.26 8.62 27.22
N THR A 78 -4.29 7.42 26.69
CA THR A 78 -3.16 6.88 25.95
C THR A 78 -3.10 7.48 24.55
N PHE A 79 -1.90 7.91 24.13
CA PHE A 79 -1.68 8.36 22.76
C PHE A 79 -1.33 7.16 21.87
N VAL A 80 -2.16 6.94 20.84
CA VAL A 80 -1.86 5.97 19.79
C VAL A 80 -1.32 6.72 18.59
N GLU A 81 -0.07 6.45 18.24
CA GLU A 81 0.58 7.05 17.09
C GLU A 81 -0.11 6.55 15.81
N GLY A 82 -0.56 7.48 14.98
CA GLY A 82 -1.17 7.18 13.70
C GLY A 82 -0.13 6.85 12.61
N ASP A 83 -0.63 6.55 11.42
CA ASP A 83 0.20 6.30 10.25
C ASP A 83 0.74 7.60 9.59
N GLY A 84 0.28 8.75 10.05
CA GLY A 84 0.68 10.08 9.54
C GLY A 84 0.09 10.42 8.16
N TYR A 85 -0.78 9.57 7.60
CA TYR A 85 -1.38 9.79 6.29
C TYR A 85 -2.74 10.48 6.43
N ASP A 86 -2.89 11.67 5.81
CA ASP A 86 -4.13 12.42 5.80
C ASP A 86 -4.83 12.27 4.43
N CYS A 87 -5.91 11.50 4.41
CA CYS A 87 -6.68 11.24 3.20
C CYS A 87 -7.83 12.23 3.04
N LYS A 88 -7.68 13.15 2.09
CA LYS A 88 -8.73 14.13 1.75
C LYS A 88 -9.91 13.52 0.99
N LEU A 89 -9.76 12.33 0.41
CA LEU A 89 -10.83 11.68 -0.36
C LEU A 89 -11.93 11.09 0.55
N CYS A 90 -11.54 10.41 1.62
CA CYS A 90 -12.47 9.79 2.57
C CYS A 90 -12.44 10.47 3.95
N MET A 91 -11.77 11.60 4.08
CA MET A 91 -11.63 12.31 5.36
C MET A 91 -11.22 11.41 6.53
N ASN A 92 -10.29 10.47 6.25
CA ASN A 92 -9.80 9.46 7.21
C ASN A 92 -10.83 8.43 7.69
N ARG A 93 -11.91 8.19 6.96
CA ARG A 93 -12.89 7.15 7.29
C ARG A 93 -12.48 5.73 6.85
N GLY A 94 -11.69 5.64 5.79
CA GLY A 94 -11.31 4.37 5.17
C GLY A 94 -12.24 3.91 4.06
N ASP A 95 -13.41 4.53 3.91
CA ASP A 95 -14.39 4.28 2.87
C ASP A 95 -15.05 5.57 2.38
N THR A 96 -15.77 5.48 1.28
CA THR A 96 -16.65 6.52 0.74
C THR A 96 -18.03 5.94 0.46
N LEU A 97 -19.07 6.72 0.73
CA LEU A 97 -20.46 6.33 0.47
C LEU A 97 -20.90 6.84 -0.90
N HIS A 98 -21.55 5.98 -1.65
CA HIS A 98 -22.07 6.23 -2.99
C HIS A 98 -23.52 5.84 -3.08
N ILE A 99 -24.24 6.37 -4.08
CA ILE A 99 -25.60 5.96 -4.41
C ILE A 99 -25.62 5.15 -5.71
N ARG A 100 -26.58 4.26 -5.80
CA ARG A 100 -26.96 3.57 -7.03
C ARG A 100 -28.48 3.54 -7.12
N GLU A 101 -28.99 3.86 -8.30
CA GLU A 101 -30.41 3.74 -8.61
C GLU A 101 -30.83 2.27 -8.66
N THR A 102 -32.01 2.00 -8.15
CA THR A 102 -32.67 0.69 -8.18
C THR A 102 -34.13 0.87 -8.57
N PRO A 103 -34.85 -0.19 -8.98
CA PRO A 103 -36.29 -0.09 -9.31
C PRO A 103 -37.17 0.46 -8.17
N THR A 104 -36.68 0.39 -6.92
CA THR A 104 -37.42 0.83 -5.71
C THR A 104 -36.90 2.15 -5.14
N GLY A 105 -35.93 2.83 -5.80
CA GLY A 105 -35.32 4.08 -5.36
C GLY A 105 -33.80 4.03 -5.35
N PHE A 106 -33.17 4.80 -4.46
CA PHE A 106 -31.70 4.91 -4.38
C PHE A 106 -31.16 4.09 -3.23
N TYR A 107 -30.18 3.24 -3.55
CA TYR A 107 -29.45 2.43 -2.56
C TYR A 107 -28.07 3.04 -2.29
N GLN A 108 -27.74 3.22 -1.02
CA GLN A 108 -26.43 3.67 -0.59
C GLN A 108 -25.51 2.48 -0.34
N TYR A 109 -24.28 2.55 -0.84
CA TYR A 109 -23.26 1.51 -0.64
C TYR A 109 -21.90 2.12 -0.35
N SER A 110 -21.14 1.44 0.49
CA SER A 110 -19.79 1.84 0.86
C SER A 110 -18.76 1.23 -0.10
N VAL A 111 -17.77 2.04 -0.48
CA VAL A 111 -16.62 1.61 -1.27
C VAL A 111 -15.35 1.85 -0.48
N PRO A 112 -14.49 0.83 -0.26
CA PRO A 112 -13.22 1.02 0.41
C PRO A 112 -12.36 2.07 -0.28
N CYS A 113 -11.84 3.01 0.49
CA CYS A 113 -10.97 4.07 -0.04
C CYS A 113 -9.60 3.51 -0.41
N LYS A 114 -9.02 4.01 -1.49
CA LYS A 114 -7.65 3.67 -1.92
C LYS A 114 -6.60 3.90 -0.81
N CYS A 115 -6.85 4.83 0.11
CA CYS A 115 -5.95 5.09 1.23
C CYS A 115 -5.74 3.86 2.14
N MET A 116 -6.68 2.94 2.23
CA MET A 116 -6.53 1.75 3.07
C MET A 116 -5.36 0.87 2.63
N GLY A 117 -5.14 0.73 1.32
CA GLY A 117 -3.95 0.05 0.80
C GLY A 117 -2.67 0.78 1.17
N ILE A 118 -2.64 2.11 0.98
CA ILE A 118 -1.50 2.97 1.31
C ILE A 118 -1.22 2.90 2.82
N ARG A 119 -2.23 3.04 3.67
CA ARG A 119 -2.11 2.97 5.14
C ARG A 119 -1.54 1.64 5.60
N LYS A 120 -2.05 0.53 5.07
CA LYS A 120 -1.51 -0.81 5.34
C LYS A 120 -0.02 -0.90 4.97
N SER A 121 0.39 -0.29 3.88
CA SER A 121 1.79 -0.27 3.44
C SER A 121 2.66 0.58 4.36
N ILE A 122 2.21 1.78 4.75
CA ILE A 122 2.90 2.64 5.71
C ILE A 122 3.09 1.90 7.04
N TRP A 123 2.05 1.26 7.55
CA TRP A 123 2.11 0.53 8.81
C TRP A 123 3.09 -0.67 8.76
N ARG A 124 3.13 -1.39 7.62
CA ARG A 124 4.12 -2.46 7.41
C ARG A 124 5.54 -1.93 7.34
N LEU A 125 5.73 -0.78 6.70
CA LEU A 125 7.04 -0.12 6.65
C LEU A 125 7.52 0.35 8.01
N LYS A 126 6.63 0.95 8.82
CA LYS A 126 6.94 1.29 10.22
C LYS A 126 7.40 0.07 11.01
N ARG A 127 6.73 -1.07 10.86
CA ARG A 127 7.11 -2.33 11.51
C ARG A 127 8.42 -2.94 11.00
N SER A 128 8.83 -2.65 9.78
CA SER A 128 10.11 -3.12 9.22
C SER A 128 11.31 -2.33 9.72
N GLY A 129 11.10 -1.25 10.49
CA GLY A 129 12.15 -0.35 10.97
C GLY A 129 12.69 0.61 9.91
N LEU A 130 12.08 0.69 8.72
CA LEU A 130 12.54 1.55 7.63
C LEU A 130 11.84 2.89 7.50
N GLU A 131 11.00 3.26 8.42
CA GLU A 131 10.28 4.53 8.35
C GLU A 131 11.21 5.73 8.13
N ASN A 132 12.34 5.73 8.83
CA ASN A 132 13.38 6.75 8.65
C ASN A 132 14.04 6.66 7.27
N SER A 133 14.29 5.45 6.78
CA SER A 133 14.96 5.23 5.49
C SER A 133 14.15 5.77 4.30
N ILE A 134 12.81 5.66 4.34
CA ILE A 134 11.95 6.22 3.27
C ILE A 134 11.98 7.74 3.24
N ARG A 135 12.10 8.39 4.40
CA ARG A 135 12.24 9.84 4.48
C ARG A 135 13.61 10.32 4.02
N GLU A 136 14.62 9.51 4.26
CA GLU A 136 16.01 9.80 3.89
C GLU A 136 16.34 9.40 2.47
N TYR A 137 15.91 8.20 2.03
CA TYR A 137 16.23 7.64 0.72
C TYR A 137 15.17 8.05 -0.32
N THR A 138 15.25 9.30 -0.74
CA THR A 138 14.42 9.87 -1.80
C THR A 138 15.27 10.22 -3.02
N PHE A 139 14.68 10.27 -4.22
CA PHE A 139 15.39 10.73 -5.41
C PHE A 139 16.01 12.13 -5.24
N LYS A 140 15.35 13.03 -4.51
CA LYS A 140 15.86 14.38 -4.25
C LYS A 140 17.17 14.39 -3.43
N ARG A 141 17.34 13.39 -2.55
CA ARG A 141 18.53 13.27 -1.70
C ARG A 141 19.61 12.37 -2.28
N PHE A 142 19.34 11.72 -3.42
CA PHE A 142 20.33 10.91 -4.09
C PHE A 142 21.30 11.80 -4.87
N GLU A 143 22.55 11.86 -4.42
CA GLU A 143 23.59 12.66 -5.08
C GLU A 143 24.10 11.92 -6.33
N VAL A 144 23.90 12.53 -7.48
CA VAL A 144 24.44 12.05 -8.75
C VAL A 144 25.77 12.75 -9.02
N LYS A 145 26.87 12.01 -8.94
CA LYS A 145 28.24 12.49 -9.21
C LYS A 145 28.82 11.89 -10.48
N GLU A 146 28.36 10.72 -10.86
CA GLU A 146 28.86 9.96 -11.98
C GLU A 146 27.74 9.53 -12.95
N GLN A 147 28.10 9.30 -14.21
CA GLN A 147 27.12 8.94 -15.25
C GLN A 147 26.36 7.64 -14.96
N TRP A 148 26.99 6.67 -14.30
CA TRP A 148 26.30 5.42 -13.95
C TRP A 148 25.20 5.65 -12.89
N GLN A 149 25.37 6.62 -11.98
CA GLN A 149 24.34 7.00 -11.01
C GLN A 149 23.16 7.67 -11.71
N GLN A 150 23.44 8.53 -12.70
CA GLN A 150 22.37 9.12 -13.53
C GLN A 150 21.58 8.03 -14.26
N LYS A 151 22.26 7.08 -14.90
CA LYS A 151 21.60 5.93 -15.56
C LYS A 151 20.72 5.13 -14.60
N MET A 152 21.14 4.95 -13.34
CA MET A 152 20.37 4.25 -12.31
C MET A 152 19.09 5.01 -11.98
N VAL A 153 19.17 6.33 -11.81
CA VAL A 153 18.02 7.20 -11.53
C VAL A 153 17.07 7.25 -12.73
N ASP A 154 17.60 7.39 -13.95
CA ASP A 154 16.80 7.41 -15.18
C ASP A 154 16.03 6.09 -15.38
N MET A 155 16.71 4.96 -15.14
CA MET A 155 16.06 3.64 -15.16
C MET A 155 14.94 3.54 -14.11
N ALA A 156 15.16 4.06 -12.92
CA ALA A 156 14.14 4.07 -11.85
C ALA A 156 12.92 4.93 -12.23
N HIS A 157 13.13 6.10 -12.84
CA HIS A 157 12.03 6.93 -13.32
C HIS A 157 11.25 6.29 -14.47
N ARG A 158 11.93 5.65 -15.43
CA ARG A 158 11.26 4.89 -16.50
C ARG A 158 10.46 3.71 -15.92
N TYR A 159 11.02 2.99 -14.95
CA TYR A 159 10.30 1.92 -14.27
C TYR A 159 9.02 2.40 -13.61
N LEU A 160 9.06 3.54 -12.92
CA LEU A 160 7.88 4.15 -12.31
C LEU A 160 6.83 4.57 -13.35
N ALA A 161 7.26 5.06 -14.51
CA ALA A 161 6.35 5.54 -15.55
C ALA A 161 5.63 4.40 -16.28
N GLU A 162 6.34 3.33 -16.63
CA GLU A 162 5.85 2.28 -17.53
C GLU A 162 6.03 0.86 -17.00
N GLY A 163 7.15 0.57 -16.31
CA GLY A 163 7.50 -0.79 -15.90
C GLY A 163 6.53 -1.40 -14.91
N VAL A 164 6.10 -0.65 -13.91
CA VAL A 164 5.19 -1.12 -12.86
C VAL A 164 3.86 -1.57 -13.45
N ARG A 165 3.25 -0.76 -14.32
CA ARG A 165 1.97 -1.09 -14.97
C ARG A 165 2.06 -2.28 -15.90
N ALA A 166 3.24 -2.50 -16.49
CA ALA A 166 3.53 -3.67 -17.33
C ALA A 166 3.86 -4.94 -16.51
N GLY A 167 3.83 -4.88 -15.18
CA GLY A 167 4.18 -6.00 -14.31
C GLY A 167 5.66 -6.37 -14.37
N ARG A 168 6.52 -5.41 -14.78
CA ARG A 168 7.99 -5.61 -14.84
C ARG A 168 8.57 -5.59 -13.43
N TRP A 169 9.76 -6.18 -13.29
CA TRP A 169 10.55 -6.14 -12.08
C TRP A 169 11.66 -5.10 -12.19
N PHE A 170 12.19 -4.69 -11.05
CA PHE A 170 13.28 -3.74 -10.94
C PHE A 170 14.43 -4.38 -10.14
N TYR A 171 15.63 -4.43 -10.72
CA TYR A 171 16.78 -5.07 -10.09
C TYR A 171 17.99 -4.17 -10.11
N ILE A 172 18.61 -3.96 -8.96
CA ILE A 172 19.94 -3.35 -8.88
C ILE A 172 20.88 -4.32 -8.16
N GLY A 173 21.87 -4.81 -8.90
CA GLY A 173 22.95 -5.66 -8.39
C GLY A 173 24.26 -4.88 -8.25
N GLY A 174 25.09 -5.27 -7.28
CA GLY A 174 26.44 -4.70 -7.14
C GLY A 174 26.92 -4.56 -5.71
N GLN A 175 28.10 -3.98 -5.56
CA GLN A 175 28.79 -3.89 -4.27
C GLN A 175 28.03 -3.11 -3.20
N PRO A 176 28.36 -3.32 -1.89
CA PRO A 176 27.89 -2.48 -0.80
C PRO A 176 28.22 -1.00 -1.01
N GLY A 177 27.33 -0.11 -0.55
CA GLY A 177 27.58 1.33 -0.54
C GLY A 177 27.41 2.06 -1.88
N CYS A 178 27.01 1.39 -2.97
CA CYS A 178 26.80 2.03 -4.27
C CYS A 178 25.38 2.62 -4.47
N GLY A 179 24.55 2.71 -3.41
CA GLY A 179 23.26 3.38 -3.47
C GLY A 179 22.05 2.52 -3.87
N LYS A 180 22.19 1.19 -3.99
CA LYS A 180 21.09 0.26 -4.36
C LYS A 180 19.84 0.46 -3.50
N THR A 181 20.00 0.28 -2.19
CA THR A 181 18.92 0.45 -1.21
C THR A 181 18.30 1.84 -1.30
N HIS A 182 19.11 2.89 -1.51
CA HIS A 182 18.61 4.26 -1.65
C HIS A 182 17.64 4.38 -2.83
N VAL A 183 18.08 3.97 -4.03
CA VAL A 183 17.25 4.10 -5.24
C VAL A 183 16.04 3.16 -5.18
N CYS A 184 16.22 1.90 -4.78
CA CYS A 184 15.09 0.96 -4.63
C CYS A 184 14.06 1.46 -3.60
N THR A 185 14.51 2.03 -2.47
CA THR A 185 13.63 2.63 -1.46
C THR A 185 12.93 3.88 -2.00
N ALA A 186 13.61 4.71 -2.80
CA ALA A 186 13.00 5.86 -3.45
C ALA A 186 11.89 5.45 -4.44
N VAL A 187 12.11 4.37 -5.20
CA VAL A 187 11.09 3.76 -6.08
C VAL A 187 9.90 3.26 -5.25
N ALA A 188 10.16 2.44 -4.24
CA ALA A 188 9.12 1.92 -3.36
C ALA A 188 8.32 3.03 -2.67
N GLY A 189 8.99 4.09 -2.21
CA GLY A 189 8.38 5.27 -1.61
C GLY A 189 7.43 6.01 -2.54
N LYS A 190 7.75 6.11 -3.84
CA LYS A 190 6.84 6.68 -4.84
C LYS A 190 5.61 5.80 -5.05
N LEU A 191 5.79 4.49 -5.13
CA LEU A 191 4.70 3.54 -5.35
C LEU A 191 3.73 3.44 -4.18
N LEU A 192 4.19 3.70 -2.95
CA LEU A 192 3.33 3.72 -1.76
C LEU A 192 2.14 4.67 -1.85
N TYR A 193 2.25 5.75 -2.62
CA TYR A 193 1.16 6.69 -2.83
C TYR A 193 0.09 6.16 -3.80
N GLU A 194 0.43 5.16 -4.62
CA GLU A 194 -0.45 4.64 -5.66
C GLU A 194 -0.98 3.25 -5.34
N MET A 195 -0.17 2.41 -4.69
CA MET A 195 -0.51 1.01 -4.46
C MET A 195 0.15 0.42 -3.21
N PRO A 196 -0.39 -0.69 -2.68
CA PRO A 196 0.20 -1.40 -1.55
C PRO A 196 1.60 -1.94 -1.87
N VAL A 197 2.56 -1.65 -0.99
CA VAL A 197 3.94 -2.14 -1.07
C VAL A 197 4.27 -2.89 0.22
N ILE A 198 4.89 -4.07 0.12
CA ILE A 198 5.60 -4.71 1.22
C ILE A 198 7.10 -4.55 0.99
N TYR A 199 7.76 -3.98 1.98
CA TYR A 199 9.22 -4.00 2.09
C TYR A 199 9.63 -5.14 3.00
N ALA A 200 10.61 -5.90 2.57
CA ALA A 200 11.17 -6.99 3.35
C ALA A 200 12.70 -7.06 3.15
N VAL A 201 13.45 -7.03 4.25
CA VAL A 201 14.88 -7.31 4.24
C VAL A 201 15.07 -8.81 4.14
N TRP A 202 15.66 -9.30 3.05
CA TRP A 202 15.73 -10.74 2.76
C TRP A 202 16.29 -11.58 3.92
N PRO A 203 17.42 -11.24 4.56
CA PRO A 203 17.92 -12.03 5.69
C PRO A 203 16.93 -12.18 6.85
N GLN A 204 16.11 -11.16 7.09
CA GLN A 204 15.12 -11.18 8.18
C GLN A 204 13.91 -12.04 7.82
N ILE A 205 13.35 -11.82 6.62
CA ILE A 205 12.16 -12.57 6.18
C ILE A 205 12.47 -14.05 5.94
N SER A 206 13.63 -14.37 5.35
CA SER A 206 14.09 -15.73 5.18
C SER A 206 14.24 -16.47 6.52
N LYS A 207 14.86 -15.81 7.52
CA LYS A 207 14.95 -16.36 8.87
C LYS A 207 13.57 -16.62 9.49
N LYS A 208 12.64 -15.67 9.35
CA LYS A 208 11.27 -15.80 9.83
C LYS A 208 10.56 -16.99 9.18
N LEU A 209 10.57 -17.07 7.84
CA LEU A 209 9.90 -18.15 7.11
C LEU A 209 10.49 -19.52 7.43
N LYS A 210 11.81 -19.64 7.58
CA LYS A 210 12.46 -20.89 8.01
C LYS A 210 12.02 -21.31 9.41
N ALA A 211 11.77 -20.39 10.32
CA ALA A 211 11.27 -20.70 11.67
C ALA A 211 9.82 -21.20 11.66
N LEU A 212 9.02 -20.81 10.65
CA LEU A 212 7.61 -21.20 10.49
C LEU A 212 7.40 -22.48 9.69
N VAL A 213 8.45 -23.12 9.17
CA VAL A 213 8.32 -24.32 8.28
C VAL A 213 7.51 -25.46 8.90
N ASN A 214 7.52 -25.59 10.23
CA ASN A 214 6.76 -26.62 10.94
C ASN A 214 5.32 -26.20 11.27
N ASP A 215 4.94 -24.96 11.01
CA ASP A 215 3.59 -24.43 11.15
C ASP A 215 3.05 -24.07 9.76
N ALA A 216 2.32 -25.01 9.16
CA ALA A 216 1.86 -24.88 7.78
C ALA A 216 0.90 -23.71 7.57
N GLU A 217 0.08 -23.36 8.58
CA GLU A 217 -0.89 -22.27 8.50
C GLU A 217 -0.19 -20.92 8.54
N ASP A 218 0.66 -20.69 9.54
CA ASP A 218 1.40 -19.44 9.67
C ASP A 218 2.40 -19.24 8.54
N TYR A 219 3.09 -20.30 8.12
CA TYR A 219 3.96 -20.28 6.95
C TYR A 219 3.20 -19.89 5.68
N GLY A 220 2.09 -20.57 5.39
CA GLY A 220 1.25 -20.30 4.22
C GLY A 220 0.72 -18.85 4.21
N ASN A 221 0.27 -18.36 5.37
CA ASN A 221 -0.20 -16.99 5.52
C ASN A 221 0.89 -15.95 5.24
N GLU A 222 2.11 -16.16 5.74
CA GLU A 222 3.22 -15.23 5.51
C GLU A 222 3.72 -15.27 4.05
N VAL A 223 3.82 -16.47 3.46
CA VAL A 223 4.20 -16.61 2.04
C VAL A 223 3.16 -15.96 1.13
N SER A 224 1.86 -16.24 1.35
CA SER A 224 0.77 -15.66 0.56
C SER A 224 0.77 -14.13 0.60
N LYS A 225 1.06 -13.52 1.75
CA LYS A 225 1.19 -12.05 1.87
C LYS A 225 2.27 -11.49 0.94
N LEU A 226 3.40 -12.17 0.82
CA LEU A 226 4.50 -11.76 -0.07
C LEU A 226 4.19 -12.04 -1.54
N GLN A 227 3.47 -13.11 -1.82
CA GLN A 227 3.04 -13.47 -3.16
C GLN A 227 1.98 -12.51 -3.71
N GLU A 228 0.99 -12.15 -2.90
CA GLU A 228 -0.23 -11.47 -3.36
C GLU A 228 -0.16 -9.94 -3.31
N ILE A 229 0.76 -9.35 -2.54
CA ILE A 229 0.90 -7.89 -2.50
C ILE A 229 1.12 -7.30 -3.89
N ASP A 230 0.60 -6.11 -4.14
CA ASP A 230 0.74 -5.46 -5.46
C ASP A 230 2.20 -5.24 -5.81
N VAL A 231 2.99 -4.65 -4.91
CA VAL A 231 4.43 -4.48 -5.08
C VAL A 231 5.18 -5.12 -3.92
N LEU A 232 6.17 -5.95 -4.23
CA LEU A 232 7.10 -6.50 -3.26
C LEU A 232 8.48 -5.88 -3.45
N TYR A 233 9.10 -5.42 -2.37
CA TYR A 233 10.49 -5.00 -2.38
C TYR A 233 11.32 -5.88 -1.45
N PHE A 234 12.20 -6.69 -2.01
CA PHE A 234 13.26 -7.39 -1.28
C PHE A 234 14.55 -6.58 -1.30
N ASP A 235 14.95 -6.10 -0.12
CA ASP A 235 16.25 -5.48 0.07
C ASP A 235 17.28 -6.50 0.58
N ASP A 236 18.55 -6.31 0.24
CA ASP A 236 19.63 -7.24 0.53
C ASP A 236 19.29 -8.70 0.10
N PHE A 237 18.67 -8.85 -1.08
CA PHE A 237 18.27 -10.16 -1.61
C PHE A 237 19.47 -11.07 -1.78
N PHE A 238 19.43 -12.24 -1.14
CA PHE A 238 20.52 -13.20 -1.07
C PHE A 238 21.84 -12.58 -0.55
N LYS A 239 21.76 -11.72 0.49
CA LYS A 239 22.94 -11.07 1.04
C LYS A 239 24.04 -12.09 1.34
N PRO A 240 25.24 -11.96 0.72
CA PRO A 240 26.31 -12.91 0.95
C PRO A 240 26.85 -12.79 2.37
N VAL A 241 27.17 -13.95 2.92
CA VAL A 241 27.95 -14.05 4.17
C VAL A 241 29.38 -14.41 3.78
N ALA A 242 30.36 -13.76 4.40
CA ALA A 242 31.76 -14.11 4.18
C ALA A 242 32.11 -15.35 5.04
N ASP A 243 32.88 -16.28 4.45
CA ASP A 243 33.50 -17.38 5.21
C ASP A 243 34.74 -16.88 5.99
N SER A 244 35.40 -17.78 6.69
CA SER A 244 36.64 -17.49 7.45
C SER A 244 37.78 -16.95 6.57
N ASN A 245 37.74 -17.22 5.28
CA ASN A 245 38.73 -16.78 4.30
C ASN A 245 38.32 -15.49 3.58
N GLY A 246 37.15 -14.90 3.92
CA GLY A 246 36.61 -13.71 3.27
C GLY A 246 35.90 -13.98 1.94
N ASN A 247 35.71 -15.25 1.54
CA ASN A 247 34.96 -15.58 0.32
C ASN A 247 33.46 -15.44 0.54
N ARG A 248 32.78 -14.88 -0.47
CA ARG A 248 31.31 -14.73 -0.48
C ARG A 248 30.64 -16.09 -0.61
N GLN A 249 29.87 -16.46 0.40
CA GLN A 249 29.12 -17.70 0.37
C GLN A 249 27.78 -17.51 -0.39
N PRO A 250 27.40 -18.49 -1.22
CA PRO A 250 26.10 -18.48 -1.89
C PRO A 250 24.95 -18.61 -0.89
N PRO A 251 23.71 -18.23 -1.25
CA PRO A 251 22.54 -18.49 -0.45
C PRO A 251 22.35 -19.99 -0.21
N THR A 252 21.77 -20.36 0.93
CA THR A 252 21.52 -21.77 1.24
C THR A 252 20.44 -22.35 0.31
N PRO A 253 20.41 -23.69 0.09
CA PRO A 253 19.33 -24.32 -0.67
C PRO A 253 17.94 -24.00 -0.15
N ALA A 254 17.78 -23.82 1.17
CA ALA A 254 16.53 -23.37 1.78
C ALA A 254 16.17 -21.94 1.38
N ASP A 255 17.14 -21.01 1.30
CA ASP A 255 16.90 -19.65 0.82
C ASP A 255 16.47 -19.65 -0.65
N MET A 256 17.12 -20.43 -1.48
CA MET A 256 16.77 -20.57 -2.90
C MET A 256 15.36 -21.09 -3.09
N LYS A 257 14.98 -22.14 -2.34
CA LYS A 257 13.61 -22.69 -2.37
C LYS A 257 12.56 -21.67 -1.97
N LEU A 258 12.77 -20.94 -0.88
CA LEU A 258 11.87 -19.89 -0.42
C LEU A 258 11.74 -18.75 -1.44
N ALA A 259 12.87 -18.30 -2.00
CA ALA A 259 12.87 -17.28 -3.01
C ALA A 259 12.12 -17.70 -4.27
N PHE A 260 12.38 -18.94 -4.74
CA PHE A 260 11.69 -19.49 -5.89
C PHE A 260 10.19 -19.57 -5.67
N GLU A 261 9.73 -20.07 -4.52
CA GLU A 261 8.30 -20.18 -4.19
C GLU A 261 7.58 -18.81 -4.30
N ILE A 262 8.18 -17.77 -3.74
CA ILE A 262 7.59 -16.44 -3.75
C ILE A 262 7.70 -15.80 -5.16
N LEU A 263 8.88 -15.81 -5.73
CA LEU A 263 9.14 -15.12 -7.00
C LEU A 263 8.49 -15.83 -8.19
N ASN A 264 8.37 -17.17 -8.19
CA ASN A 264 7.68 -17.88 -9.24
C ASN A 264 6.18 -17.55 -9.30
N TYR A 265 5.51 -17.46 -8.15
CA TYR A 265 4.12 -17.00 -8.09
C TYR A 265 3.99 -15.58 -8.69
N ARG A 266 4.87 -14.65 -8.30
CA ARG A 266 4.86 -13.27 -8.78
C ARG A 266 5.21 -13.16 -10.26
N TYR A 267 6.09 -14.04 -10.74
CA TYR A 267 6.44 -14.15 -12.16
C TYR A 267 5.22 -14.54 -13.01
N ILE A 268 4.51 -15.59 -12.63
CA ILE A 268 3.32 -16.10 -13.35
C ILE A 268 2.22 -15.03 -13.33
N ASN A 269 1.98 -14.39 -12.19
CA ASN A 269 0.91 -13.40 -12.01
C ASN A 269 1.32 -11.96 -12.40
N LYS A 270 2.46 -11.77 -13.04
CA LYS A 270 2.98 -10.47 -13.52
C LYS A 270 2.99 -9.39 -12.43
N LYS A 271 3.30 -9.75 -11.18
CA LYS A 271 3.31 -8.82 -10.05
C LYS A 271 4.63 -8.08 -9.97
N PRO A 272 4.62 -6.73 -9.97
CA PRO A 272 5.83 -5.90 -9.87
C PRO A 272 6.66 -6.25 -8.63
N THR A 273 7.97 -6.44 -8.82
CA THR A 273 8.89 -6.79 -7.74
C THR A 273 10.16 -5.95 -7.86
N ILE A 274 10.61 -5.40 -6.74
CA ILE A 274 11.84 -4.63 -6.62
C ILE A 274 12.86 -5.48 -5.87
N LEU A 275 14.07 -5.55 -6.37
CA LEU A 275 15.15 -6.36 -5.79
C LEU A 275 16.42 -5.53 -5.71
N SER A 276 17.02 -5.39 -4.54
CA SER A 276 18.40 -4.95 -4.38
C SER A 276 19.26 -6.14 -3.93
N SER A 277 20.41 -6.33 -4.54
CA SER A 277 21.30 -7.45 -4.21
C SER A 277 22.78 -7.07 -4.32
N GLU A 278 23.63 -7.80 -3.65
CA GLU A 278 25.07 -7.73 -3.88
C GLU A 278 25.54 -8.66 -5.01
N TRP A 279 24.66 -9.53 -5.50
CA TRP A 279 24.93 -10.42 -6.62
C TRP A 279 24.57 -9.78 -7.95
N TYR A 280 25.32 -10.13 -9.00
CA TYR A 280 24.90 -9.89 -10.37
C TYR A 280 23.93 -10.98 -10.82
N ILE A 281 23.08 -10.71 -11.81
CA ILE A 281 22.12 -11.72 -12.29
C ILE A 281 22.82 -12.96 -12.85
N ASN A 282 23.95 -12.80 -13.54
CA ASN A 282 24.75 -13.93 -14.01
C ASN A 282 25.35 -14.77 -12.87
N GLU A 283 25.81 -14.13 -11.79
CA GLU A 283 26.26 -14.86 -10.59
C GLU A 283 25.11 -15.63 -9.93
N LEU A 284 23.90 -15.05 -9.92
CA LEU A 284 22.71 -15.75 -9.45
C LEU A 284 22.36 -16.94 -10.34
N ALA A 285 22.55 -16.83 -11.67
CA ALA A 285 22.27 -17.92 -12.59
C ALA A 285 23.20 -19.13 -12.40
N GLU A 286 24.44 -18.90 -11.97
CA GLU A 286 25.35 -19.99 -11.60
C GLU A 286 24.92 -20.76 -10.34
N MET A 287 24.14 -20.11 -9.46
CA MET A 287 23.67 -20.70 -8.20
C MET A 287 22.26 -21.29 -8.31
N ASP A 288 21.36 -20.57 -8.98
CA ASP A 288 19.95 -20.93 -9.20
C ASP A 288 19.46 -20.31 -10.52
N GLU A 289 19.66 -21.04 -11.62
CA GLU A 289 19.24 -20.63 -12.96
C GLU A 289 17.74 -20.37 -13.04
N ALA A 290 16.94 -21.15 -12.31
CA ALA A 290 15.49 -21.05 -12.37
C ALA A 290 14.99 -19.72 -11.82
N THR A 291 15.51 -19.23 -10.71
CA THR A 291 15.18 -17.92 -10.13
C THR A 291 15.80 -16.79 -10.95
N ALA A 292 17.09 -16.91 -11.32
CA ALA A 292 17.82 -15.88 -12.01
C ALA A 292 17.25 -15.57 -13.42
N SER A 293 16.84 -16.60 -14.17
CA SER A 293 16.22 -16.42 -15.50
C SER A 293 14.90 -15.66 -15.41
N ARG A 294 14.07 -15.93 -14.40
CA ARG A 294 12.81 -15.19 -14.15
C ARG A 294 13.08 -13.73 -13.79
N ILE A 295 14.09 -13.49 -12.96
CA ILE A 295 14.52 -12.11 -12.63
C ILE A 295 14.97 -11.40 -13.90
N ALA A 296 15.85 -12.01 -14.68
CA ALA A 296 16.37 -11.43 -15.92
C ALA A 296 15.24 -11.08 -16.91
N GLU A 297 14.34 -12.03 -17.16
CA GLU A 297 13.21 -11.84 -18.09
C GLU A 297 12.25 -10.75 -17.60
N ARG A 298 11.87 -10.77 -16.32
CA ARG A 298 10.94 -9.79 -15.79
C ARG A 298 11.53 -8.40 -15.67
N CYS A 299 12.80 -8.28 -15.33
CA CYS A 299 13.47 -6.99 -15.28
C CYS A 299 13.73 -6.42 -16.69
N GLY A 300 14.28 -7.23 -17.58
CA GLY A 300 14.70 -6.75 -18.90
C GLY A 300 15.56 -5.49 -18.77
N GLU A 301 15.13 -4.39 -19.36
CA GLU A 301 15.81 -3.09 -19.32
C GLU A 301 15.82 -2.39 -17.95
N PHE A 302 15.01 -2.86 -17.00
CA PHE A 302 14.94 -2.34 -15.63
C PHE A 302 15.88 -3.11 -14.68
N SER A 303 16.98 -3.61 -15.20
CA SER A 303 18.06 -4.21 -14.43
C SER A 303 19.37 -3.46 -14.62
N MET A 304 20.10 -3.26 -13.53
CA MET A 304 21.41 -2.61 -13.57
C MET A 304 22.40 -3.31 -12.66
N MET A 305 23.57 -3.63 -13.22
CA MET A 305 24.72 -4.19 -12.49
C MET A 305 25.75 -3.08 -12.30
N VAL A 306 25.92 -2.63 -11.04
CA VAL A 306 26.94 -1.64 -10.68
C VAL A 306 28.27 -2.34 -10.52
N GLY A 307 29.23 -2.01 -11.39
CA GLY A 307 30.57 -2.61 -11.37
C GLY A 307 31.26 -2.44 -10.01
N ARG A 308 32.01 -3.48 -9.62
CA ARG A 308 32.75 -3.49 -8.33
C ARG A 308 33.99 -2.63 -8.44
N ASP A 309 33.96 -1.49 -7.78
CA ASP A 309 35.06 -0.54 -7.68
C ASP A 309 35.00 0.13 -6.30
N ARG A 310 36.14 0.16 -5.58
CA ARG A 310 36.21 0.73 -4.23
C ARG A 310 35.74 2.20 -4.19
N SER A 311 35.97 2.97 -5.25
CA SER A 311 35.55 4.37 -5.37
C SER A 311 34.03 4.54 -5.35
N ARG A 312 33.28 3.51 -5.76
CA ARG A 312 31.81 3.50 -5.78
C ARG A 312 31.16 3.18 -4.46
N ASN A 313 31.97 2.93 -3.41
CA ASN A 313 31.45 2.74 -2.05
C ASN A 313 31.40 4.06 -1.30
N HIS A 314 30.29 4.77 -1.41
CA HIS A 314 30.11 6.09 -0.77
C HIS A 314 30.15 6.08 0.76
N ARG A 315 30.04 4.92 1.41
CA ARG A 315 30.18 4.80 2.86
C ARG A 315 31.61 5.09 3.33
N PHE A 316 32.61 4.80 2.49
CA PHE A 316 34.01 5.10 2.81
C PHE A 316 34.42 6.55 2.49
N SER A 317 33.72 7.21 1.54
CA SER A 317 34.01 8.61 1.22
C SER A 317 33.58 9.59 2.31
N LEU A 318 32.70 9.17 3.22
CA LEU A 318 32.27 9.96 4.39
C LEU A 318 33.21 9.81 5.58
N SER A 319 34.12 8.84 5.57
CA SER A 319 35.04 8.54 6.67
C SER A 319 36.48 9.06 6.49
N THR A 320 36.75 9.78 5.40
CA THR A 320 38.06 10.38 5.16
C THR A 320 38.08 11.83 5.63
N VAL A 321 37.86 12.04 6.93
CA VAL A 321 38.24 13.24 7.64
C VAL A 321 38.85 12.80 8.98
N VAL A 322 40.13 12.48 8.95
CA VAL A 322 41.10 12.74 10.00
C VAL A 322 42.48 12.82 9.34
#